data_49d5fa89532c4226a54f73bc7ced03b3
#
_entry.id   49d5fa89532c4226a54f73bc7ced03b3
#
_cell.length_a   1.000
_cell.length_b   1.000
_cell.length_c   1.000
_cell.angle_alpha   90.00
_cell.angle_beta   90.00
_cell.angle_gamma   90.00
#
_symmetry.space_group_name_H-M   'P 1'
#
loop_
_entity.id
_entity.type
_entity.pdbx_description
1 polymer ?
#
loop_
_entity_poly.entity_id
_entity_poly.type
_entity_poly.pdbx_seq_one_letter_code
_entity_poly.pdbx_strand_id
1 'polypeptide(L)'
;MTQSRSTPTKPATPETPNIPSADKWQASLFEAMAVLRNQTSPRFDVLLKRGTMSVEVYAPQKQDHQTPHRQDELYIIQSGAGIFSRDGQRSPCRAGDVLLVPAGMDHRFEDFTDDFVTWVIFWGPDGGEAA
;
A
#
# COMPACT_ATOMS: atom_id res chain seq x y z
N MET A 1 5.97 -5.55 8.56
CA MET A 1 6.24 -5.17 8.42
C MET A 1 6.45 -4.71 8.73
N THR A 2 6.13 -4.87 9.09
CA THR A 2 6.39 -4.37 9.14
C THR A 2 6.54 -3.94 9.44
N GLN A 3 6.47 -3.44 9.46
CA GLN A 3 6.68 -2.88 9.53
C GLN A 3 6.99 -2.27 9.67
N SER A 4 6.79 -2.26 9.81
CA SER A 4 7.10 -1.67 9.72
C SER A 4 7.31 -1.32 10.00
N ARG A 5 7.10 -1.27 10.02
CA ARG A 5 7.39 -0.93 10.12
C ARG A 5 7.44 -0.79 11.16
N SER A 6 7.14 -1.23 11.51
CA SER A 6 7.23 -1.09 12.03
C SER A 6 7.25 -1.31 13.01
N THR A 7 7.06 -1.64 13.37
CA THR A 7 7.15 -1.76 13.93
C THR A 7 7.27 -2.19 14.83
N PRO A 8 7.18 -2.48 15.29
CA PRO A 8 7.39 -2.77 15.76
C PRO A 8 7.55 -3.49 16.62
N THR A 9 7.52 -4.05 16.79
CA THR A 9 7.82 -4.62 16.95
C THR A 9 8.23 -5.42 17.43
N LYS A 10 8.49 -5.83 17.65
CA LYS A 10 9.08 -6.43 17.48
C LYS A 10 9.73 -6.72 17.74
N PRO A 11 9.86 -6.70 18.49
CA PRO A 11 10.69 -6.87 18.31
C PRO A 11 10.87 -7.33 18.11
N ALA A 12 10.55 -6.93 18.73
CA ALA A 12 11.09 -7.80 17.91
C ALA A 12 11.69 -7.34 16.73
N THR A 13 12.34 -8.15 16.11
CA THR A 13 12.82 -7.81 14.81
C THR A 13 11.64 -7.36 13.96
N PRO A 14 11.68 -6.14 13.44
CA PRO A 14 10.68 -5.77 12.48
C PRO A 14 10.71 -6.80 11.37
N GLU A 15 9.56 -7.32 11.04
CA GLU A 15 9.48 -8.25 9.93
C GLU A 15 9.87 -7.55 8.66
N THR A 16 10.84 -8.09 7.95
CA THR A 16 11.12 -7.61 6.62
C THR A 16 10.00 -8.08 5.70
N PRO A 17 9.52 -7.20 4.80
CA PRO A 17 8.56 -7.65 3.81
C PRO A 17 9.13 -8.83 3.02
N ASN A 18 8.27 -9.78 2.70
CA ASN A 18 8.64 -10.91 1.89
C ASN A 18 8.85 -10.40 0.46
N ILE A 19 10.13 -10.26 0.05
CA ILE A 19 10.45 -9.72 -1.28
C ILE A 19 10.29 -10.84 -2.30
N PRO A 20 9.43 -10.65 -3.32
CA PRO A 20 9.23 -11.67 -4.33
C PRO A 20 10.48 -11.85 -5.20
N SER A 21 10.61 -13.04 -5.76
CA SER A 21 11.64 -13.37 -6.71
C SER A 21 11.57 -12.44 -7.94
N ALA A 22 12.72 -12.08 -8.52
CA ALA A 22 12.78 -11.18 -9.66
C ALA A 22 12.10 -11.74 -10.92
N ASP A 23 11.95 -13.06 -11.02
CA ASP A 23 11.30 -13.70 -12.16
C ASP A 23 9.80 -13.95 -11.95
N LYS A 24 9.26 -13.59 -10.80
CA LYS A 24 7.83 -13.70 -10.56
C LYS A 24 7.10 -12.63 -11.37
N TRP A 25 6.08 -13.04 -12.13
CA TRP A 25 5.40 -12.15 -13.06
C TRP A 25 3.88 -12.13 -12.86
N GLN A 26 3.37 -12.93 -11.94
CA GLN A 26 1.92 -13.00 -11.67
C GLN A 26 1.67 -12.77 -10.18
N ALA A 27 0.77 -11.85 -9.88
CA ALA A 27 0.32 -11.57 -8.52
C ALA A 27 -1.03 -12.25 -8.28
N SER A 28 -1.20 -12.83 -7.09
CA SER A 28 -2.46 -13.45 -6.69
C SER A 28 -3.05 -12.71 -5.51
N LEU A 29 -4.20 -12.06 -5.72
CA LEU A 29 -4.91 -11.41 -4.64
C LEU A 29 -5.34 -12.43 -3.58
N PHE A 30 -5.77 -13.61 -4.01
CA PHE A 30 -6.19 -14.67 -3.10
C PHE A 30 -5.07 -15.04 -2.13
N GLU A 31 -3.86 -15.26 -2.65
CA GLU A 31 -2.71 -15.59 -1.81
C GLU A 31 -2.30 -14.43 -0.91
N ALA A 32 -2.32 -13.22 -1.45
CA ALA A 32 -1.99 -12.04 -0.67
C ALA A 32 -2.95 -11.85 0.50
N MET A 33 -4.25 -12.05 0.28
CA MET A 33 -5.22 -11.91 1.35
C MET A 33 -5.02 -12.97 2.46
N ALA A 34 -4.54 -14.15 2.11
CA ALA A 34 -4.20 -15.16 3.11
C ALA A 34 -3.04 -14.70 4.00
N VAL A 35 -2.03 -14.04 3.41
CA VAL A 35 -0.92 -13.45 4.16
C VAL A 35 -1.44 -12.34 5.06
N LEU A 36 -2.24 -11.42 4.53
CA LEU A 36 -2.74 -10.26 5.27
C LEU A 36 -3.59 -10.67 6.47
N ARG A 37 -4.35 -11.76 6.37
CA ARG A 37 -5.19 -12.22 7.47
C ARG A 37 -4.40 -12.58 8.72
N ASN A 38 -3.12 -12.90 8.57
CA ASN A 38 -2.24 -13.24 9.68
C ASN A 38 -1.41 -12.05 10.16
N GLN A 39 -1.63 -10.87 9.59
CA GLN A 39 -0.90 -9.67 9.97
C GLN A 39 -1.75 -8.77 10.85
N THR A 40 -1.07 -8.06 11.75
CA THR A 40 -1.65 -6.91 12.44
C THR A 40 -1.32 -5.65 11.64
N SER A 41 -1.73 -4.48 12.11
CA SER A 41 -1.44 -3.23 11.42
C SER A 41 0.08 -2.95 11.38
N PRO A 42 0.64 -2.51 10.24
CA PRO A 42 -0.04 -2.37 8.95
C PRO A 42 -0.15 -3.71 8.23
N ARG A 43 -1.20 -3.88 7.44
CA ARG A 43 -1.41 -5.12 6.67
C ARG A 43 -1.09 -4.87 5.21
N PHE A 44 0.05 -5.36 4.76
CA PHE A 44 0.44 -5.25 3.35
C PHE A 44 1.31 -6.43 2.94
N ASP A 45 1.35 -6.69 1.64
CA ASP A 45 2.20 -7.74 1.06
C ASP A 45 2.72 -7.27 -0.29
N VAL A 46 4.02 -7.44 -0.53
CA VAL A 46 4.66 -7.08 -1.80
C VAL A 46 4.63 -8.30 -2.70
N LEU A 47 3.96 -8.19 -3.84
CA LEU A 47 3.68 -9.32 -4.73
C LEU A 47 4.58 -9.41 -5.94
N LEU A 48 4.95 -8.26 -6.51
CA LEU A 48 5.81 -8.19 -7.69
C LEU A 48 6.82 -7.07 -7.51
N LYS A 49 8.01 -7.27 -8.05
CA LYS A 49 9.03 -6.25 -8.02
C LYS A 49 9.91 -6.35 -9.27
N ARG A 50 10.14 -5.20 -9.92
CA ARG A 50 11.07 -5.12 -11.05
C ARG A 50 11.68 -3.73 -11.11
N GLY A 51 13.00 -3.65 -10.96
CA GLY A 51 13.70 -2.36 -10.94
C GLY A 51 13.14 -1.48 -9.84
N THR A 52 12.71 -0.28 -10.20
CA THR A 52 12.09 0.65 -9.24
C THR A 52 10.64 0.35 -8.95
N MET A 53 9.99 -0.48 -9.76
CA MET A 53 8.56 -0.75 -9.61
C MET A 53 8.31 -1.86 -8.60
N SER A 54 7.33 -1.66 -7.73
CA SER A 54 6.77 -2.70 -6.89
C SER A 54 5.25 -2.68 -6.96
N VAL A 55 4.64 -3.86 -6.79
CA VAL A 55 3.19 -4.02 -6.72
C VAL A 55 2.87 -4.67 -5.39
N GLU A 56 2.02 -4.01 -4.61
CA GLU A 56 1.64 -4.45 -3.27
C GLU A 56 0.14 -4.51 -3.15
N VAL A 57 -0.33 -5.22 -2.14
CA VAL A 57 -1.71 -5.16 -1.67
C VAL A 57 -1.67 -4.60 -0.24
N TYR A 58 -2.55 -3.65 0.03
CA TYR A 58 -2.64 -2.97 1.31
C TYR A 58 -4.09 -3.00 1.79
N ALA A 59 -4.28 -3.41 3.04
CA ALA A 59 -5.61 -3.49 3.64
C ALA A 59 -5.58 -2.90 5.05
N PRO A 60 -5.63 -1.57 5.16
CA PRO A 60 -5.59 -0.92 6.47
C PRO A 60 -6.82 -1.32 7.29
N GLN A 61 -6.64 -1.36 8.60
CA GLN A 61 -7.74 -1.62 9.53
C GLN A 61 -7.91 -0.41 10.45
N LYS A 62 -9.13 0.10 10.53
CA LYS A 62 -9.55 1.21 11.40
C LYS A 62 -8.89 2.53 11.04
N GLN A 63 -7.58 2.59 10.95
CA GLN A 63 -6.85 3.81 10.63
C GLN A 63 -5.73 3.51 9.64
N ASP A 64 -5.43 4.50 8.82
CA ASP A 64 -4.34 4.47 7.88
C ASP A 64 -3.25 5.41 8.40
N HIS A 65 -2.13 4.85 8.83
CA HIS A 65 -1.02 5.59 9.43
C HIS A 65 0.10 5.87 8.44
N GLN A 66 -0.21 5.92 7.15
CA GLN A 66 0.80 6.14 6.13
C GLN A 66 1.48 7.50 6.28
N THR A 67 2.75 7.53 5.90
CA THR A 67 3.53 8.77 5.75
C THR A 67 3.85 8.97 4.27
N PRO A 68 4.22 10.19 3.86
CA PRO A 68 4.60 10.42 2.45
C PRO A 68 5.71 9.47 2.01
N HIS A 69 5.65 9.05 0.75
CA HIS A 69 6.61 8.10 0.17
C HIS A 69 7.59 8.83 -0.74
N ARG A 70 8.75 8.18 -0.96
CA ARG A 70 9.81 8.76 -1.79
C ARG A 70 9.55 8.65 -3.28
N GLN A 71 8.73 7.69 -3.69
CA GLN A 71 8.41 7.41 -5.08
C GLN A 71 6.99 7.88 -5.39
N ASP A 72 6.68 8.01 -6.68
CA ASP A 72 5.30 8.16 -7.13
C ASP A 72 4.53 6.88 -6.83
N GLU A 73 3.25 7.02 -6.59
CA GLU A 73 2.42 5.93 -6.11
C GLU A 73 1.07 5.94 -6.81
N LEU A 74 0.57 4.74 -7.12
CA LEU A 74 -0.74 4.56 -7.72
C LEU A 74 -1.52 3.56 -6.89
N TYR A 75 -2.75 3.91 -6.53
CA TYR A 75 -3.70 3.00 -5.90
C TYR A 75 -4.74 2.55 -6.91
N ILE A 76 -5.09 1.28 -6.85
CA ILE A 76 -6.24 0.73 -7.55
C ILE A 76 -7.09 0.06 -6.49
N ILE A 77 -8.25 0.63 -6.20
CA ILE A 77 -9.11 0.13 -5.13
C ILE A 77 -9.73 -1.19 -5.58
N GLN A 78 -9.47 -2.24 -4.81
CA GLN A 78 -9.94 -3.60 -5.12
C GLN A 78 -11.31 -3.87 -4.54
N SER A 79 -11.56 -3.43 -3.29
CA SER A 79 -12.82 -3.68 -2.59
C SER A 79 -13.06 -2.61 -1.54
N GLY A 80 -14.32 -2.44 -1.18
CA GLY A 80 -14.70 -1.48 -0.16
C GLY A 80 -14.80 -0.06 -0.67
N ALA A 81 -14.92 0.87 0.26
CA ALA A 81 -15.07 2.29 -0.01
C ALA A 81 -14.52 3.09 1.16
N GLY A 82 -14.20 4.36 0.92
CA GLY A 82 -13.71 5.25 1.96
C GLY A 82 -13.57 6.66 1.44
N ILE A 83 -12.83 7.47 2.18
CA ILE A 83 -12.49 8.83 1.78
C ILE A 83 -10.98 8.86 1.57
N PHE A 84 -10.54 9.38 0.43
CA PHE A 84 -9.11 9.59 0.18
C PHE A 84 -8.78 11.05 0.44
N SER A 85 -7.82 11.27 1.34
CA SER A 85 -7.31 12.60 1.64
C SER A 85 -5.94 12.75 1.00
N ARG A 86 -5.77 13.77 0.18
CA ARG A 86 -4.56 14.00 -0.57
C ARG A 86 -4.27 15.50 -0.58
N ASP A 87 -3.15 15.89 0.02
CA ASP A 87 -2.74 17.30 0.09
C ASP A 87 -3.88 18.20 0.60
N GLY A 88 -4.58 17.73 1.63
CA GLY A 88 -5.70 18.47 2.23
C GLY A 88 -7.02 18.39 1.49
N GLN A 89 -7.06 17.77 0.32
CA GLN A 89 -8.30 17.58 -0.44
C GLN A 89 -8.86 16.18 -0.16
N ARG A 90 -10.15 16.10 0.08
CA ARG A 90 -10.83 14.84 0.40
C ARG A 90 -11.79 14.47 -0.71
N SER A 91 -11.78 13.19 -1.09
CA SER A 91 -12.63 12.67 -2.15
C SER A 91 -13.11 11.27 -1.81
N PRO A 92 -14.38 10.96 -2.02
CA PRO A 92 -14.85 9.58 -1.87
C PRO A 92 -14.15 8.67 -2.88
N CYS A 93 -13.86 7.44 -2.45
CA CYS A 93 -13.28 6.44 -3.34
C CYS A 93 -13.93 5.09 -3.07
N ARG A 94 -13.90 4.21 -4.06
CA ARG A 94 -14.48 2.88 -3.97
C ARG A 94 -13.85 1.94 -4.98
N ALA A 95 -14.19 0.67 -4.90
CA ALA A 95 -13.67 -0.36 -5.80
C ALA A 95 -13.76 0.07 -7.26
N GLY A 96 -12.67 -0.08 -8.00
CA GLY A 96 -12.54 0.32 -9.38
C GLY A 96 -11.89 1.68 -9.59
N ASP A 97 -11.78 2.51 -8.55
CA ASP A 97 -11.14 3.82 -8.68
C ASP A 97 -9.61 3.67 -8.69
N VAL A 98 -8.97 4.58 -9.43
CA VAL A 98 -7.50 4.68 -9.52
C VAL A 98 -7.10 6.05 -8.98
N LEU A 99 -6.13 6.06 -8.06
CA LEU A 99 -5.71 7.29 -7.39
C LEU A 99 -4.21 7.47 -7.56
N LEU A 100 -3.79 8.65 -7.98
CA LEU A 100 -2.38 8.99 -8.20
C LEU A 100 -1.87 9.87 -7.07
N VAL A 101 -0.72 9.50 -6.51
CA VAL A 101 -0.06 10.29 -5.46
C VAL A 101 1.39 10.53 -5.86
N PRO A 102 1.75 11.78 -6.18
CA PRO A 102 3.16 12.11 -6.44
C PRO A 102 4.01 11.89 -5.18
N ALA A 103 5.29 11.63 -5.41
CA ALA A 103 6.25 11.47 -4.33
C ALA A 103 6.22 12.64 -3.35
N GLY A 104 6.30 12.36 -2.07
CA GLY A 104 6.36 13.37 -1.02
C GLY A 104 5.02 13.99 -0.63
N MET A 105 3.94 13.64 -1.33
CA MET A 105 2.64 14.25 -1.04
C MET A 105 1.97 13.57 0.16
N ASP A 106 1.44 14.36 1.08
CA ASP A 106 0.68 13.86 2.23
C ASP A 106 -0.62 13.23 1.75
N HIS A 107 -0.92 12.01 2.23
CA HIS A 107 -2.11 11.29 1.79
C HIS A 107 -2.46 10.21 2.81
N ARG A 108 -3.76 9.87 2.85
CA ARG A 108 -4.25 8.72 3.63
C ARG A 108 -5.69 8.38 3.24
N PHE A 109 -6.09 7.16 3.57
CA PHE A 109 -7.49 6.76 3.53
C PHE A 109 -8.13 7.01 4.88
N GLU A 110 -9.37 7.48 4.86
CA GLU A 110 -10.17 7.78 6.06
C GLU A 110 -11.55 7.16 5.91
N ASP A 111 -12.18 6.85 7.03
CA ASP A 111 -13.58 6.38 7.08
C ASP A 111 -13.85 5.23 6.10
N PHE A 112 -12.91 4.30 5.99
CA PHE A 112 -13.03 3.20 5.04
C PHE A 112 -13.74 2.01 5.66
N THR A 113 -14.34 1.19 4.80
CA THR A 113 -15.08 -0.02 5.21
C THR A 113 -14.12 -1.12 5.66
N ASP A 114 -14.64 -2.10 6.41
CA ASP A 114 -13.82 -3.19 6.95
C ASP A 114 -13.23 -4.08 5.85
N ASP A 115 -13.88 -4.13 4.68
CA ASP A 115 -13.41 -4.91 3.54
C ASP A 115 -12.52 -4.12 2.58
N PHE A 116 -12.05 -2.94 2.99
CA PHE A 116 -11.25 -2.08 2.13
C PHE A 116 -9.91 -2.73 1.82
N VAL A 117 -9.64 -2.89 0.52
CA VAL A 117 -8.37 -3.43 0.01
C VAL A 117 -7.98 -2.64 -1.22
N THR A 118 -6.72 -2.26 -1.31
CA THR A 118 -6.20 -1.54 -2.47
C THR A 118 -4.91 -2.19 -2.97
N TRP A 119 -4.75 -2.22 -4.29
CA TRP A 119 -3.45 -2.44 -4.91
C TRP A 119 -2.64 -1.17 -4.77
N VAL A 120 -1.33 -1.30 -4.59
CA VAL A 120 -0.41 -0.18 -4.47
C VAL A 120 0.76 -0.42 -5.41
N ILE A 121 1.02 0.54 -6.29
CA ILE A 121 2.12 0.44 -7.25
C ILE A 121 3.04 1.64 -7.00
N PHE A 122 4.31 1.35 -6.69
CA PHE A 122 5.35 2.36 -6.60
C PHE A 122 6.25 2.24 -7.82
N TRP A 123 6.73 3.35 -8.35
CA TRP A 123 7.66 3.34 -9.47
C TRP A 123 8.49 4.61 -9.52
N GLY A 124 9.58 4.54 -10.28
CA GLY A 124 10.40 5.71 -10.60
C GLY A 124 11.44 6.04 -9.54
N PRO A 125 12.14 7.15 -9.71
CA PRO A 125 13.21 7.53 -8.81
C PRO A 125 12.70 8.12 -7.51
N ASP A 126 13.57 8.18 -6.50
CA ASP A 126 13.31 8.94 -5.30
C ASP A 126 13.07 10.41 -5.69
N GLY A 127 12.04 11.02 -5.12
CA GLY A 127 11.62 12.36 -5.46
C GLY A 127 10.58 12.41 -6.57
N GLY A 128 10.32 11.29 -7.23
CA GLY A 128 9.28 11.18 -8.24
C GLY A 128 9.77 11.52 -9.65
N GLU A 129 8.91 11.20 -10.62
CA GLU A 129 9.17 11.55 -12.02
C GLU A 129 8.98 13.03 -12.23
N ALA A 130 9.59 13.57 -13.27
CA ALA A 130 9.34 14.93 -13.69
C ALA A 130 7.92 15.01 -14.25
N ALA A 131 7.24 16.12 -13.91
CA ALA A 131 5.86 16.32 -14.35
C ALA A 131 5.80 16.63 -15.87
#